data_9443a3379a5fc0dd519a574a7f91ec6f
#
_entry.id   9443a3379a5fc0dd519a574a7f91ec6f
#
_cell.length_a   1.000
_cell.length_b   1.000
_cell.length_c   1.000
_cell.angle_alpha   90.00
_cell.angle_beta   90.00
_cell.angle_gamma   90.00
#
_symmetry.space_group_name_H-M   'P 1'
#
loop_
_entity.id
_entity.type
_entity.pdbx_description
1 polymer ?
#
loop_
_entity_poly.entity_id
_entity_poly.type
_entity_poly.pdbx_seq_one_letter_code
_entity_poly.pdbx_strand_id
1 'polypeptide(L)'
;MKQKLDMQGSNELMFGAELLDGRVLQGLQDRFCACNNLYCVCLSQMQGVVTKAYGSKEELNYIHEKVGMARHIVLLNRLITSEMEDVVEEPLEEDYLKMNGVAIRVGGKIAAIWIVIGVLSDIAAPEQEIPENIQKTTTKQYYNSLDFLTYISKQYFATKLDELLAQEAFAKNREIQEQIKTELQRTEVMTSIVKMLESENG
;
A
#
# COMPACT_ATOMS: atom_id res chain seq x y z
N MET A 1 21.30 16.72 -14.60
CA MET A 1 20.77 16.50 -13.24
C MET A 1 19.23 16.35 -13.21
N LYS A 2 18.45 17.07 -14.03
CA LYS A 2 16.97 16.96 -14.12
C LYS A 2 16.44 15.57 -14.62
N GLN A 3 17.12 14.92 -15.57
CA GLN A 3 16.68 13.63 -16.12
C GLN A 3 16.75 12.45 -15.13
N LYS A 4 17.59 12.52 -14.08
CA LYS A 4 17.67 11.47 -13.06
C LYS A 4 16.52 11.51 -12.05
N LEU A 5 15.93 12.70 -11.80
CA LEU A 5 14.77 12.86 -10.91
C LEU A 5 13.47 12.36 -11.55
N ASP A 6 13.32 12.54 -12.87
CA ASP A 6 12.09 12.12 -13.59
C ASP A 6 12.01 10.59 -13.75
N MET A 7 13.16 9.90 -13.86
CA MET A 7 13.19 8.43 -13.91
C MET A 7 12.85 7.78 -12.56
N GLN A 8 13.24 8.39 -11.44
CA GLN A 8 12.91 7.89 -10.11
C GLN A 8 11.40 7.98 -9.83
N GLY A 9 10.76 9.09 -10.20
CA GLY A 9 9.32 9.27 -10.04
C GLY A 9 8.46 8.34 -10.91
N SER A 10 8.97 7.94 -12.09
CA SER A 10 8.27 6.99 -12.98
C SER A 10 8.36 5.55 -12.47
N ASN A 11 9.50 5.15 -11.93
CA ASN A 11 9.68 3.82 -11.34
C ASN A 11 8.86 3.63 -10.06
N GLU A 12 8.81 4.64 -9.18
CA GLU A 12 7.99 4.60 -7.96
C GLU A 12 6.50 4.42 -8.26
N LEU A 13 5.99 4.99 -9.34
CA LEU A 13 4.60 4.82 -9.80
C LEU A 13 4.35 3.42 -10.40
N MET A 14 5.33 2.84 -11.10
CA MET A 14 5.22 1.46 -11.63
C MET A 14 5.19 0.42 -10.51
N PHE A 15 6.01 0.58 -9.46
CA PHE A 15 6.00 -0.32 -8.31
C PHE A 15 4.74 -0.18 -7.44
N GLY A 16 4.01 0.93 -7.54
CA GLY A 16 2.80 1.16 -6.75
C GLY A 16 1.74 0.06 -6.91
N ALA A 17 1.56 -0.47 -8.13
CA ALA A 17 0.61 -1.55 -8.38
C ALA A 17 1.09 -2.91 -7.86
N GLU A 18 2.40 -3.19 -7.92
CA GLU A 18 2.99 -4.44 -7.41
C GLU A 18 3.09 -4.46 -5.88
N LEU A 19 3.26 -3.29 -5.27
CA LEU A 19 3.27 -3.12 -3.82
C LEU A 19 1.89 -3.33 -3.19
N LEU A 20 0.81 -3.05 -3.94
CA LEU A 20 -0.57 -3.17 -3.48
C LEU A 20 -1.18 -4.52 -3.90
N ASP A 21 -0.54 -5.65 -3.55
CA ASP A 21 -1.17 -6.97 -3.73
C ASP A 21 -2.42 -7.07 -2.87
N GLY A 22 -3.58 -6.94 -3.50
CA GLY A 22 -4.88 -6.94 -2.84
C GLY A 22 -5.16 -8.20 -2.02
N ARG A 23 -4.58 -9.36 -2.37
CA ARG A 23 -4.76 -10.60 -1.60
C ARG A 23 -3.98 -10.56 -0.29
N VAL A 24 -2.75 -10.07 -0.32
CA VAL A 24 -1.92 -9.92 0.88
C VAL A 24 -2.53 -8.87 1.79
N LEU A 25 -2.94 -7.73 1.23
CA LEU A 25 -3.58 -6.65 1.99
C LEU A 25 -4.92 -7.09 2.57
N GLN A 26 -5.72 -7.87 1.84
CA GLN A 26 -6.97 -8.43 2.36
C GLN A 26 -6.71 -9.34 3.55
N GLY A 27 -5.74 -10.26 3.45
CA GLY A 27 -5.40 -11.16 4.56
C GLY A 27 -4.88 -10.44 5.80
N LEU A 28 -4.12 -9.35 5.62
CA LEU A 28 -3.66 -8.50 6.72
C LEU A 28 -4.83 -7.75 7.36
N GLN A 29 -5.68 -7.13 6.53
CA GLN A 29 -6.88 -6.42 6.96
C GLN A 29 -7.82 -7.31 7.77
N ASP A 30 -8.14 -8.50 7.26
CA ASP A 30 -9.09 -9.40 7.91
C ASP A 30 -8.63 -9.81 9.31
N ARG A 31 -7.33 -10.12 9.45
CA ARG A 31 -6.73 -10.44 10.76
C ARG A 31 -6.69 -9.23 11.70
N PHE A 32 -6.29 -8.09 11.18
CA PHE A 32 -6.25 -6.86 11.95
C PHE A 32 -7.64 -6.50 12.48
N CYS A 33 -8.67 -6.53 11.64
CA CYS A 33 -10.04 -6.22 12.03
C CYS A 33 -10.60 -7.22 13.03
N ALA A 34 -10.40 -8.53 12.80
CA ALA A 34 -10.85 -9.58 13.70
C ALA A 34 -10.23 -9.47 15.11
N CYS A 35 -8.94 -9.12 15.20
CA CYS A 35 -8.25 -8.98 16.48
C CYS A 35 -8.65 -7.72 17.27
N ASN A 36 -9.13 -6.70 16.58
CA ASN A 36 -9.38 -5.38 17.18
C ASN A 36 -10.86 -4.96 17.18
N ASN A 37 -11.75 -5.81 16.66
CA ASN A 37 -13.18 -5.51 16.50
C ASN A 37 -13.42 -4.21 15.73
N LEU A 38 -12.78 -4.09 14.57
CA LEU A 38 -12.82 -2.90 13.72
C LEU A 38 -13.34 -3.24 12.34
N TYR A 39 -13.81 -2.24 11.63
CA TYR A 39 -14.16 -2.30 10.21
C TYR A 39 -13.08 -1.57 9.43
N CYS A 40 -12.64 -2.16 8.31
CA CYS A 40 -11.59 -1.58 7.51
C CYS A 40 -11.79 -1.86 6.03
N VAL A 41 -11.34 -0.93 5.19
CA VAL A 41 -11.22 -1.09 3.75
C VAL A 41 -9.97 -0.36 3.27
N CYS A 42 -9.27 -0.92 2.29
CA CYS A 42 -8.13 -0.26 1.64
C CYS A 42 -8.57 0.34 0.31
N LEU A 43 -8.29 1.63 0.14
CA LEU A 43 -8.55 2.39 -1.08
C LEU A 43 -7.25 2.94 -1.66
N SER A 44 -7.14 2.92 -2.98
CA SER A 44 -6.04 3.54 -3.73
C SER A 44 -6.61 4.56 -4.72
N GLN A 45 -5.93 5.67 -4.89
CA GLN A 45 -6.29 6.67 -5.89
C GLN A 45 -6.24 6.10 -7.32
N MET A 46 -5.30 5.18 -7.58
CA MET A 46 -5.09 4.61 -8.90
C MET A 46 -5.99 3.39 -9.18
N GLN A 47 -6.22 2.54 -8.16
CA GLN A 47 -6.90 1.25 -8.32
C GLN A 47 -8.35 1.27 -7.78
N GLY A 48 -8.75 2.35 -7.11
CA GLY A 48 -10.04 2.42 -6.41
C GLY A 48 -10.04 1.52 -5.17
N VAL A 49 -10.97 0.57 -5.09
CA VAL A 49 -11.08 -0.36 -3.97
C VAL A 49 -10.03 -1.47 -4.12
N VAL A 50 -9.06 -1.53 -3.20
CA VAL A 50 -7.99 -2.54 -3.19
C VAL A 50 -8.40 -3.79 -2.43
N THR A 51 -9.11 -3.62 -1.30
CA THR A 51 -9.64 -4.72 -0.49
C THR A 51 -11.15 -4.61 -0.33
N LYS A 52 -11.82 -5.74 -0.10
CA LYS A 52 -13.23 -5.73 0.31
C LYS A 52 -13.31 -5.30 1.77
N ALA A 53 -14.35 -4.54 2.12
CA ALA A 53 -14.57 -4.15 3.51
C ALA A 53 -14.77 -5.40 4.40
N TYR A 54 -14.15 -5.38 5.58
CA TYR A 54 -14.29 -6.44 6.58
C TYR A 54 -15.57 -6.25 7.39
N GLY A 55 -16.28 -7.33 7.61
CA GLY A 55 -17.53 -7.42 8.39
C GLY A 55 -18.60 -8.25 7.70
N SER A 56 -19.63 -8.63 8.44
CA SER A 56 -20.83 -9.25 7.89
C SER A 56 -21.62 -8.24 7.06
N LYS A 57 -22.55 -8.72 6.25
CA LYS A 57 -23.40 -7.84 5.43
C LYS A 57 -24.23 -6.88 6.29
N GLU A 58 -24.75 -7.36 7.41
CA GLU A 58 -25.55 -6.59 8.34
C GLU A 58 -24.72 -5.48 9.00
N GLU A 59 -23.49 -5.82 9.45
CA GLU A 59 -22.55 -4.87 10.02
C GLU A 59 -22.17 -3.79 9.03
N LEU A 60 -21.80 -4.18 7.81
CA LEU A 60 -21.42 -3.24 6.77
C LEU A 60 -22.58 -2.33 6.35
N ASN A 61 -23.81 -2.83 6.31
CA ASN A 61 -24.98 -2.01 6.04
C ASN A 61 -25.17 -0.95 7.13
N TYR A 62 -25.06 -1.35 8.41
CA TYR A 62 -25.14 -0.41 9.54
C TYR A 62 -24.06 0.68 9.46
N ILE A 63 -22.80 0.29 9.26
CA ILE A 63 -21.68 1.24 9.12
C ILE A 63 -21.92 2.16 7.92
N HIS A 64 -22.36 1.63 6.80
CA HIS A 64 -22.61 2.41 5.59
C HIS A 64 -23.74 3.45 5.78
N GLU A 65 -24.80 3.06 6.46
CA GLU A 65 -25.93 3.95 6.79
C GLU A 65 -25.49 5.11 7.69
N LYS A 66 -24.67 4.81 8.71
CA LYS A 66 -24.22 5.81 9.69
C LYS A 66 -23.09 6.71 9.16
N VAL A 67 -22.13 6.14 8.45
CA VAL A 67 -20.93 6.88 7.99
C VAL A 67 -21.15 7.52 6.61
N GLY A 68 -21.79 6.81 5.68
CA GLY A 68 -21.98 7.25 4.31
C GLY A 68 -20.72 7.13 3.44
N MET A 69 -20.91 6.82 2.15
CA MET A 69 -19.80 6.65 1.19
C MET A 69 -19.04 7.93 0.89
N ALA A 70 -19.69 9.08 0.94
CA ALA A 70 -19.05 10.36 0.62
C ALA A 70 -17.87 10.67 1.54
N ARG A 71 -17.94 10.31 2.82
CA ARG A 71 -16.88 10.56 3.81
C ARG A 71 -15.59 9.78 3.52
N HIS A 72 -15.68 8.61 2.89
CA HIS A 72 -14.51 7.85 2.43
C HIS A 72 -13.68 8.63 1.40
N ILE A 73 -14.37 9.30 0.46
CA ILE A 73 -13.73 10.13 -0.56
C ILE A 73 -13.13 11.40 0.07
N VAL A 74 -13.85 12.01 1.02
CA VAL A 74 -13.33 13.19 1.74
C VAL A 74 -12.03 12.85 2.47
N LEU A 75 -12.03 11.72 3.18
CA LEU A 75 -10.86 11.28 3.93
C LEU A 75 -9.67 10.95 3.03
N LEU A 76 -9.92 10.28 1.90
CA LEU A 76 -8.90 10.03 0.88
C LEU A 76 -8.29 11.33 0.36
N ASN A 77 -9.12 12.31 0.00
CA ASN A 77 -8.65 13.59 -0.50
C ASN A 77 -7.87 14.37 0.56
N ARG A 78 -8.31 14.38 1.81
CA ARG A 78 -7.59 15.04 2.92
C ARG A 78 -6.20 14.46 3.11
N LEU A 79 -6.06 13.14 3.12
CA LEU A 79 -4.75 12.48 3.24
C LEU A 79 -3.85 12.77 2.04
N ILE A 80 -4.39 12.77 0.82
CA ILE A 80 -3.61 13.06 -0.39
C ILE A 80 -3.09 14.50 -0.38
N THR A 81 -3.86 15.45 0.14
CA THR A 81 -3.47 16.86 0.23
C THR A 81 -2.58 17.15 1.44
N SER A 82 -2.57 16.28 2.44
CA SER A 82 -1.71 16.39 3.61
C SER A 82 -0.37 15.69 3.37
N GLU A 83 0.68 16.47 3.09
CA GLU A 83 2.02 15.90 2.80
C GLU A 83 2.68 15.25 4.02
N MET A 84 2.27 15.58 5.24
CA MET A 84 2.96 15.23 6.49
C MET A 84 2.19 14.28 7.41
N GLU A 85 0.87 14.16 7.25
CA GLU A 85 0.05 13.36 8.16
C GLU A 85 -0.11 11.93 7.66
N ASP A 86 0.19 10.98 8.54
CA ASP A 86 0.00 9.55 8.25
C ASP A 86 -1.37 9.05 8.72
N VAL A 87 -2.01 9.76 9.64
CA VAL A 87 -3.33 9.45 10.19
C VAL A 87 -4.18 10.72 10.21
N VAL A 88 -5.37 10.63 9.65
CA VAL A 88 -6.36 11.73 9.65
C VAL A 88 -7.68 11.21 10.17
N GLU A 89 -8.28 11.91 11.12
CA GLU A 89 -9.63 11.61 11.63
C GLU A 89 -10.69 12.37 10.84
N GLU A 90 -11.74 11.69 10.42
CA GLU A 90 -12.95 12.29 9.85
C GLU A 90 -14.01 12.40 10.95
N PRO A 91 -14.43 13.60 11.34
CA PRO A 91 -15.45 13.78 12.37
C PRO A 91 -16.80 13.21 11.91
N LEU A 92 -17.42 12.43 12.78
CA LEU A 92 -18.74 11.86 12.59
C LEU A 92 -19.77 12.57 13.49
N GLU A 93 -21.05 12.43 13.19
CA GLU A 93 -22.11 13.04 13.99
C GLU A 93 -22.31 12.30 15.31
N GLU A 94 -22.08 10.99 15.30
CA GLU A 94 -22.20 10.12 16.46
C GLU A 94 -20.86 10.00 17.18
N ASP A 95 -20.79 10.43 18.42
CA ASP A 95 -19.58 10.39 19.26
C ASP A 95 -19.04 8.98 19.49
N TYR A 96 -19.92 7.96 19.47
CA TYR A 96 -19.55 6.55 19.65
C TYR A 96 -18.98 5.91 18.36
N LEU A 97 -18.97 6.63 17.25
CA LEU A 97 -18.35 6.20 16.01
C LEU A 97 -17.05 6.98 15.77
N LYS A 98 -16.01 6.28 15.34
CA LYS A 98 -14.75 6.88 14.91
C LYS A 98 -14.39 6.41 13.53
N MET A 99 -13.87 7.33 12.71
CA MET A 99 -13.39 7.06 11.37
C MET A 99 -12.05 7.74 11.14
N ASN A 100 -11.03 6.94 10.83
CA ASN A 100 -9.71 7.45 10.49
C ASN A 100 -9.21 6.87 9.17
N GLY A 101 -8.45 7.67 8.45
CA GLY A 101 -7.62 7.21 7.35
C GLY A 101 -6.18 7.04 7.81
N VAL A 102 -5.57 5.92 7.46
CA VAL A 102 -4.15 5.63 7.70
C VAL A 102 -3.44 5.53 6.36
N ALA A 103 -2.45 6.38 6.13
CA ALA A 103 -1.74 6.46 4.86
C ALA A 103 -0.80 5.26 4.66
N ILE A 104 -0.80 4.73 3.44
CA ILE A 104 0.23 3.82 2.93
C ILE A 104 1.10 4.64 2.00
N ARG A 105 2.35 4.91 2.41
CA ARG A 105 3.29 5.71 1.63
C ARG A 105 4.36 4.84 0.99
N VAL A 106 4.66 5.18 -0.25
CA VAL A 106 5.74 4.57 -1.03
C VAL A 106 6.57 5.71 -1.62
N GLY A 107 7.85 5.76 -1.31
CA GLY A 107 8.72 6.85 -1.76
C GLY A 107 8.22 8.25 -1.32
N GLY A 108 7.57 8.34 -0.15
CA GLY A 108 6.99 9.59 0.36
C GLY A 108 5.60 9.94 -0.18
N LYS A 109 5.14 9.30 -1.24
CA LYS A 109 3.81 9.53 -1.84
C LYS A 109 2.78 8.55 -1.30
N ILE A 110 1.51 8.98 -1.21
CA ILE A 110 0.42 8.09 -0.83
C ILE A 110 0.07 7.16 -1.99
N ALA A 111 0.26 5.86 -1.77
CA ALA A 111 -0.12 4.82 -2.72
C ALA A 111 -1.55 4.31 -2.46
N ALA A 112 -1.92 4.20 -1.19
CA ALA A 112 -3.25 3.79 -0.75
C ALA A 112 -3.53 4.32 0.66
N ILE A 113 -4.76 4.15 1.13
CA ILE A 113 -5.16 4.43 2.50
C ILE A 113 -5.95 3.25 3.07
N TRP A 114 -5.74 2.97 4.34
CA TRP A 114 -6.67 2.22 5.15
C TRP A 114 -7.73 3.17 5.68
N ILE A 115 -8.99 2.88 5.45
CA ILE A 115 -10.09 3.53 6.17
C ILE A 115 -10.49 2.59 7.29
N VAL A 116 -10.37 3.06 8.52
CA VAL A 116 -10.64 2.30 9.75
C VAL A 116 -11.83 2.93 10.46
N ILE A 117 -12.82 2.12 10.78
CA ILE A 117 -14.03 2.56 11.49
C ILE A 117 -14.17 1.70 12.74
N GLY A 118 -14.41 2.35 13.87
CA GLY A 118 -14.68 1.72 15.16
C GLY A 118 -15.99 2.17 15.76
N VAL A 119 -16.74 1.21 16.33
CA VAL A 119 -17.90 1.46 17.17
C VAL A 119 -17.43 1.37 18.63
N LEU A 120 -17.46 2.49 19.36
CA LEU A 120 -16.89 2.58 20.71
C LEU A 120 -17.86 2.05 21.76
N SER A 121 -17.39 1.12 22.60
CA SER A 121 -18.17 0.54 23.69
C SER A 121 -18.13 1.35 24.99
N ASP A 122 -17.15 2.24 25.13
CA ASP A 122 -16.94 3.09 26.31
C ASP A 122 -17.47 4.51 26.14
N ILE A 123 -18.11 4.80 25.01
CA ILE A 123 -18.87 6.03 24.77
C ILE A 123 -20.37 5.71 24.81
N ALA A 124 -21.12 6.52 25.52
CA ALA A 124 -22.56 6.34 25.63
C ALA A 124 -23.21 6.50 24.24
N ALA A 125 -23.88 5.46 23.80
CA ALA A 125 -24.73 5.48 22.61
C ALA A 125 -26.18 5.25 23.04
N PRO A 126 -27.17 5.76 22.30
CA PRO A 126 -28.57 5.40 22.52
C PRO A 126 -28.72 3.87 22.43
N GLU A 127 -29.21 3.23 23.51
CA GLU A 127 -29.27 1.75 23.64
C GLU A 127 -29.98 1.05 22.47
N GLN A 128 -30.86 1.75 21.77
CA GLN A 128 -31.65 1.22 20.65
C GLN A 128 -31.00 1.42 19.27
N GLU A 129 -29.87 2.14 19.17
CA GLU A 129 -29.29 2.50 17.89
C GLU A 129 -28.23 1.51 17.38
N ILE A 130 -27.59 0.76 18.28
CA ILE A 130 -26.52 -0.17 17.90
C ILE A 130 -27.04 -1.61 17.98
N PRO A 131 -27.20 -2.32 16.88
CA PRO A 131 -27.56 -3.74 16.89
C PRO A 131 -26.59 -4.58 17.71
N GLU A 132 -27.08 -5.64 18.36
CA GLU A 132 -26.27 -6.49 19.25
C GLU A 132 -25.12 -7.20 18.54
N ASN A 133 -25.28 -7.50 17.26
CA ASN A 133 -24.28 -8.18 16.44
C ASN A 133 -23.14 -7.25 15.94
N ILE A 134 -23.22 -5.94 16.20
CA ILE A 134 -22.15 -5.00 15.80
C ILE A 134 -20.95 -5.17 16.73
N GLN A 135 -19.80 -5.42 16.10
CA GLN A 135 -18.52 -5.48 16.83
C GLN A 135 -18.18 -4.13 17.42
N LYS A 136 -17.75 -4.13 18.69
CA LYS A 136 -17.41 -2.92 19.43
C LYS A 136 -15.99 -3.01 19.97
N THR A 137 -15.32 -1.86 20.01
CA THR A 137 -13.99 -1.70 20.59
C THR A 137 -14.00 -0.60 21.65
N THR A 138 -12.98 -0.48 22.49
CA THR A 138 -12.83 0.67 23.38
C THR A 138 -12.07 1.80 22.69
N THR A 139 -12.27 3.05 23.14
CA THR A 139 -11.52 4.21 22.65
C THR A 139 -10.01 3.96 22.67
N LYS A 140 -9.49 3.44 23.80
CA LYS A 140 -8.07 3.12 23.94
C LYS A 140 -7.60 2.07 22.94
N GLN A 141 -8.36 1.01 22.76
CA GLN A 141 -8.01 -0.06 21.81
C GLN A 141 -8.06 0.46 20.37
N TYR A 142 -9.03 1.30 20.03
CA TYR A 142 -9.15 1.93 18.73
C TYR A 142 -7.87 2.69 18.36
N TYR A 143 -7.42 3.64 19.18
CA TYR A 143 -6.23 4.43 18.89
C TYR A 143 -4.94 3.60 18.90
N ASN A 144 -4.79 2.65 19.83
CA ASN A 144 -3.65 1.72 19.81
C ASN A 144 -3.61 0.92 18.50
N SER A 145 -4.77 0.54 17.97
CA SER A 145 -4.87 -0.17 16.70
C SER A 145 -4.47 0.69 15.51
N LEU A 146 -4.82 1.99 15.51
CA LEU A 146 -4.36 2.93 14.48
C LEU A 146 -2.83 3.10 14.51
N ASP A 147 -2.23 3.26 15.69
CA ASP A 147 -0.77 3.36 15.84
C ASP A 147 -0.08 2.10 15.33
N PHE A 148 -0.63 0.92 15.67
CA PHE A 148 -0.11 -0.36 15.20
C PHE A 148 -0.24 -0.52 13.68
N LEU A 149 -1.39 -0.16 13.11
CA LEU A 149 -1.60 -0.22 11.66
C LEU A 149 -0.67 0.74 10.92
N THR A 150 -0.45 1.95 11.46
CA THR A 150 0.50 2.93 10.94
C THR A 150 1.92 2.38 10.93
N TYR A 151 2.34 1.77 12.04
CA TYR A 151 3.66 1.15 12.16
C TYR A 151 3.85 0.01 11.14
N ILE A 152 2.88 -0.93 11.06
CA ILE A 152 2.93 -2.03 10.10
C ILE A 152 2.98 -1.51 8.66
N SER A 153 2.14 -0.53 8.34
CA SER A 153 2.11 0.05 7.00
C SER A 153 3.47 0.62 6.60
N LYS A 154 4.11 1.37 7.49
CA LYS A 154 5.46 1.92 7.25
C LYS A 154 6.50 0.83 7.06
N GLN A 155 6.55 -0.15 7.94
CA GLN A 155 7.58 -1.21 7.89
C GLN A 155 7.38 -2.15 6.70
N TYR A 156 6.16 -2.63 6.49
CA TYR A 156 5.85 -3.57 5.41
C TYR A 156 6.16 -2.96 4.04
N PHE A 157 5.68 -1.74 3.78
CA PHE A 157 5.84 -1.13 2.47
C PHE A 157 7.26 -0.63 2.22
N ALA A 158 8.01 -0.18 3.25
CA ALA A 158 9.42 0.13 3.11
C ALA A 158 10.22 -1.14 2.72
N THR A 159 10.05 -2.23 3.46
CA THR A 159 10.72 -3.51 3.16
C THR A 159 10.36 -4.03 1.77
N LYS A 160 9.08 -3.95 1.39
CA LYS A 160 8.63 -4.43 0.09
C LYS A 160 9.19 -3.60 -1.07
N LEU A 161 9.30 -2.31 -0.90
CA LEU A 161 9.94 -1.43 -1.88
C LEU A 161 11.42 -1.79 -2.04
N ASP A 162 12.15 -1.98 -0.94
CA ASP A 162 13.57 -2.36 -0.97
C ASP A 162 13.77 -3.71 -1.68
N GLU A 163 12.89 -4.69 -1.45
CA GLU A 163 12.91 -5.98 -2.15
C GLU A 163 12.73 -5.81 -3.67
N LEU A 164 11.77 -5.00 -4.10
CA LEU A 164 11.50 -4.77 -5.53
C LEU A 164 12.66 -4.04 -6.21
N LEU A 165 13.23 -3.03 -5.56
CA LEU A 165 14.41 -2.32 -6.06
C LEU A 165 15.63 -3.25 -6.17
N ALA A 166 15.84 -4.13 -5.20
CA ALA A 166 16.92 -5.12 -5.24
C ALA A 166 16.71 -6.12 -6.40
N GLN A 167 15.49 -6.60 -6.61
CA GLN A 167 15.16 -7.51 -7.72
C GLN A 167 15.40 -6.84 -9.10
N GLU A 168 14.99 -5.58 -9.25
CA GLU A 168 15.25 -4.83 -10.48
C GLU A 168 16.75 -4.64 -10.75
N ALA A 169 17.51 -4.26 -9.71
CA ALA A 169 18.96 -4.11 -9.82
C ALA A 169 19.65 -5.43 -10.21
N PHE A 170 19.20 -6.55 -9.65
CA PHE A 170 19.69 -7.88 -9.98
C PHE A 170 19.39 -8.26 -11.42
N ALA A 171 18.15 -8.02 -11.90
CA ALA A 171 17.77 -8.29 -13.28
C ALA A 171 18.61 -7.47 -14.29
N LYS A 172 18.82 -6.17 -14.03
CA LYS A 172 19.67 -5.31 -14.85
C LYS A 172 21.13 -5.77 -14.88
N ASN A 173 21.67 -6.16 -13.72
CA ASN A 173 23.04 -6.68 -13.67
C ASN A 173 23.19 -7.97 -14.48
N ARG A 174 22.22 -8.87 -14.43
CA ARG A 174 22.23 -10.09 -15.23
C ARG A 174 22.21 -9.78 -16.73
N GLU A 175 21.36 -8.86 -17.17
CA GLU A 175 21.29 -8.42 -18.56
C GLU A 175 22.64 -7.85 -19.05
N ILE A 176 23.27 -6.98 -18.24
CA ILE A 176 24.60 -6.42 -18.54
C ILE A 176 25.64 -7.54 -18.66
N GLN A 177 25.64 -8.53 -17.77
CA GLN A 177 26.57 -9.66 -17.84
C GLN A 177 26.38 -10.49 -19.10
N GLU A 178 25.15 -10.73 -19.53
CA GLU A 178 24.85 -11.45 -20.79
C GLU A 178 25.30 -10.64 -22.02
N GLN A 179 25.15 -9.32 -22.00
CA GLN A 179 25.65 -8.45 -23.08
C GLN A 179 27.19 -8.48 -23.14
N ILE A 180 27.88 -8.34 -22.01
CA ILE A 180 29.35 -8.42 -21.95
C ILE A 180 29.84 -9.76 -22.47
N LYS A 181 29.19 -10.87 -22.07
CA LYS A 181 29.57 -12.22 -22.57
C LYS A 181 29.43 -12.33 -24.08
N THR A 182 28.34 -11.78 -24.63
CA THR A 182 28.09 -11.78 -26.08
C THR A 182 29.14 -10.97 -26.83
N GLU A 183 29.52 -9.79 -26.34
CA GLU A 183 30.54 -8.95 -26.95
C GLU A 183 31.94 -9.56 -26.83
N LEU A 184 32.27 -10.24 -25.74
CA LEU A 184 33.52 -10.99 -25.62
C LEU A 184 33.60 -12.11 -26.66
N GLN A 185 32.53 -12.91 -26.85
CA GLN A 185 32.47 -13.96 -27.86
C GLN A 185 32.67 -13.39 -29.28
N ARG A 186 32.02 -12.26 -29.62
CA ARG A 186 32.23 -11.58 -30.87
C ARG A 186 33.66 -11.16 -31.08
N THR A 187 34.29 -10.60 -30.04
CA THR A 187 35.69 -10.17 -30.11
C THR A 187 36.64 -11.34 -30.31
N GLU A 188 36.40 -12.48 -29.65
CA GLU A 188 37.21 -13.70 -29.83
C GLU A 188 37.10 -14.25 -31.26
N VAL A 189 35.88 -14.28 -31.83
CA VAL A 189 35.66 -14.69 -33.22
C VAL A 189 36.37 -13.75 -34.18
N MET A 190 36.25 -12.44 -34.00
CA MET A 190 36.94 -11.47 -34.85
C MET A 190 38.46 -11.62 -34.78
N THR A 191 39.00 -11.81 -33.56
CA THR A 191 40.45 -12.03 -33.38
C THR A 191 40.92 -13.31 -34.07
N SER A 192 40.09 -14.37 -34.04
CA SER A 192 40.43 -15.62 -34.74
C SER A 192 40.40 -15.47 -36.25
N ILE A 193 39.45 -14.72 -36.82
CA ILE A 193 39.39 -14.40 -38.24
C ILE A 193 40.62 -13.60 -38.68
N VAL A 194 41.02 -12.58 -37.95
CA VAL A 194 42.21 -11.76 -38.24
C VAL A 194 43.44 -12.64 -38.27
N LYS A 195 43.64 -13.53 -37.30
CA LYS A 195 44.79 -14.45 -37.26
C LYS A 195 44.80 -15.41 -38.47
N MET A 196 43.65 -15.90 -38.88
CA MET A 196 43.58 -16.75 -40.10
C MET A 196 44.00 -15.99 -41.34
N LEU A 197 43.51 -14.75 -41.53
CA LEU A 197 43.87 -13.91 -42.68
C LEU A 197 45.33 -13.54 -42.71
N GLU A 198 45.96 -13.31 -41.59
CA GLU A 198 47.40 -13.04 -41.47
C GLU A 198 48.22 -14.29 -41.83
N SER A 199 47.74 -15.49 -41.48
CA SER A 199 48.46 -16.74 -41.79
C SER A 199 48.34 -17.17 -43.29
N GLU A 200 47.36 -16.68 -44.02
CA GLU A 200 47.21 -16.95 -45.47
C GLU A 200 48.04 -15.99 -46.36
N ASN A 201 48.47 -14.86 -45.85
CA ASN A 201 49.23 -13.82 -46.60
C ASN A 201 50.74 -13.82 -46.31
N GLY A 202 51.26 -14.77 -45.58
CA GLY A 202 52.70 -14.95 -45.29
C GLY A 202 53.24 -16.24 -45.90
#